data_32f48ffd6fcaae86f0e2856948d27bad
#
_entry.id   32f48ffd6fcaae86f0e2856948d27bad
#
_cell.length_a   1.000
_cell.length_b   1.000
_cell.length_c   1.000
_cell.angle_alpha   90.00
_cell.angle_beta   90.00
_cell.angle_gamma   90.00
#
_symmetry.space_group_name_H-M   'P 1'
#
loop_
_entity.id
_entity.type
_entity.pdbx_description
1 polymer ?
#
loop_
_entity_poly.entity_id
_entity_poly.type
_entity_poly.pdbx_seq_one_letter_code
_entity_poly.pdbx_strand_id
1 'polypeptide(L)'
;MQTSNVRTPINGDPSRIFLALELSQRTWLVTMYSPDRDRISRFKLAGGDHAGLLALIERVRARAARVVGSVPAVVCCYEAGYDGFWLHRLLTAAGITNYVFDPASVAVEQRGRRAKTDRIDGEQLLRTLRQHCRGEPRVVRIVQVPSRDQEDARRATREQERLVKEQGAHINRIKALLRLLGMAVGNPRRRDWLTWLDAQRDWQGQPVPPHLRCELAREHARLMLVREELAALEQRPAPATLTPAAAEMARRQDHLMQLKSLGLVFSGRLVNEAFYKDFRNRRQVGGYFGLGASPWRSGSIDREQGISKAGNHRARHAAVELAWLWLQHQPNSALSRWFLRRTANASKRIRRIAIVALARKLMVALWRYLTTGLIPEGAVLKA
;
A
#
# COMPACT_ATOMS: atom_id res chain seq x y z
N MET A 1 -44.43 -15.96 -39.37
CA MET A 1 -43.48 -16.60 -38.44
C MET A 1 -42.11 -16.01 -38.71
N GLN A 2 -41.73 -15.00 -37.92
CA GLN A 2 -40.37 -14.44 -37.94
C GLN A 2 -39.52 -15.21 -36.96
N THR A 3 -38.65 -16.07 -37.46
CA THR A 3 -37.60 -16.72 -36.64
C THR A 3 -36.59 -15.67 -36.21
N SER A 4 -36.66 -15.27 -34.96
CA SER A 4 -35.62 -14.43 -34.33
C SER A 4 -34.33 -15.22 -34.31
N ASN A 5 -33.38 -14.82 -35.19
CA ASN A 5 -31.98 -15.30 -35.17
C ASN A 5 -31.35 -14.82 -33.85
N VAL A 6 -31.47 -15.60 -32.80
CA VAL A 6 -30.66 -15.45 -31.60
C VAL A 6 -29.22 -15.82 -31.98
N ARG A 7 -28.40 -14.82 -32.28
CA ARG A 7 -26.97 -15.02 -32.49
C ARG A 7 -26.34 -15.49 -31.17
N THR A 8 -25.98 -16.73 -31.11
CA THR A 8 -25.16 -17.26 -30.02
C THR A 8 -23.80 -16.52 -30.03
N PRO A 9 -23.45 -15.79 -28.95
CA PRO A 9 -22.20 -15.04 -28.93
C PRO A 9 -21.02 -15.99 -29.05
N ILE A 10 -20.16 -15.78 -30.04
CA ILE A 10 -19.03 -16.67 -30.39
C ILE A 10 -17.97 -16.72 -29.25
N ASN A 11 -17.97 -15.77 -28.33
CA ASN A 11 -16.94 -15.63 -27.27
C ASN A 11 -17.45 -15.11 -25.92
N GLY A 12 -18.71 -15.11 -25.63
CA GLY A 12 -19.25 -14.43 -24.46
C GLY A 12 -20.15 -15.26 -23.58
N ASP A 13 -20.14 -14.95 -22.30
CA ASP A 13 -21.19 -15.31 -21.38
C ASP A 13 -22.41 -14.41 -21.71
N PRO A 14 -23.51 -14.95 -22.29
CA PRO A 14 -24.66 -14.15 -22.71
C PRO A 14 -25.39 -13.50 -21.53
N SER A 15 -25.09 -13.90 -20.31
CA SER A 15 -25.73 -13.42 -19.09
C SER A 15 -25.04 -12.22 -18.46
N ARG A 16 -23.86 -11.78 -18.99
CA ARG A 16 -23.03 -10.76 -18.32
C ARG A 16 -22.54 -9.66 -19.25
N ILE A 17 -22.54 -8.44 -18.71
CA ILE A 17 -21.83 -7.28 -19.25
C ILE A 17 -20.53 -7.13 -18.46
N PHE A 18 -19.40 -7.01 -19.16
CA PHE A 18 -18.08 -6.79 -18.53
C PHE A 18 -17.58 -5.40 -18.81
N LEU A 19 -17.11 -4.70 -17.75
CA LEU A 19 -16.55 -3.36 -17.82
C LEU A 19 -15.15 -3.32 -17.21
N ALA A 20 -14.24 -2.67 -17.90
CA ALA A 20 -12.96 -2.25 -17.34
C ALA A 20 -12.88 -0.73 -17.33
N LEU A 21 -12.50 -0.16 -16.19
CA LEU A 21 -12.38 1.27 -16.00
C LEU A 21 -10.91 1.65 -15.88
N GLU A 22 -10.49 2.55 -16.76
CA GLU A 22 -9.21 3.26 -16.66
C GLU A 22 -9.50 4.63 -16.07
N LEU A 23 -9.03 4.86 -14.85
CA LEU A 23 -9.36 6.03 -14.05
C LEU A 23 -8.26 7.08 -14.13
N SER A 24 -8.61 8.32 -14.42
CA SER A 24 -7.71 9.47 -14.30
C SER A 24 -8.47 10.67 -13.74
N GLN A 25 -7.74 11.67 -13.29
CA GLN A 25 -8.36 12.90 -12.75
C GLN A 25 -9.21 13.66 -13.76
N ARG A 26 -8.88 13.58 -15.05
CA ARG A 26 -9.57 14.34 -16.11
C ARG A 26 -10.59 13.53 -16.86
N THR A 27 -10.31 12.25 -17.08
CA THR A 27 -11.11 11.41 -17.97
C THR A 27 -11.14 9.99 -17.48
N TRP A 28 -12.30 9.38 -17.46
CA TRP A 28 -12.47 7.95 -17.28
C TRP A 28 -12.72 7.29 -18.63
N LEU A 29 -11.94 6.26 -18.95
CA LEU A 29 -12.19 5.42 -20.11
C LEU A 29 -12.90 4.15 -19.65
N VAL A 30 -14.11 3.94 -20.18
CA VAL A 30 -14.92 2.74 -19.94
C VAL A 30 -14.78 1.82 -21.13
N THR A 31 -14.06 0.72 -20.98
CA THR A 31 -13.96 -0.33 -21.99
C THR A 31 -14.94 -1.44 -21.64
N MET A 32 -15.86 -1.76 -22.52
CA MET A 32 -17.02 -2.59 -22.23
C MET A 32 -17.21 -3.67 -23.27
N TYR A 33 -17.54 -4.87 -22.83
CA TYR A 33 -18.12 -5.93 -23.63
C TYR A 33 -19.58 -6.13 -23.23
N SER A 34 -20.47 -6.17 -24.22
CA SER A 34 -21.89 -6.41 -24.01
C SER A 34 -22.40 -7.47 -24.98
N PRO A 35 -23.20 -8.46 -24.53
CA PRO A 35 -23.60 -9.61 -25.35
C PRO A 35 -24.50 -9.21 -26.51
N ASP A 36 -25.23 -8.09 -26.46
CA ASP A 36 -26.09 -7.61 -27.55
C ASP A 36 -25.31 -7.12 -28.78
N ARG A 37 -24.03 -6.76 -28.62
CA ARG A 37 -23.20 -6.26 -29.73
C ARG A 37 -22.07 -7.18 -30.14
N ASP A 38 -21.72 -8.12 -29.30
CA ASP A 38 -20.58 -9.05 -29.43
C ASP A 38 -19.26 -8.35 -29.85
N ARG A 39 -19.08 -7.11 -29.37
CA ARG A 39 -17.88 -6.31 -29.65
C ARG A 39 -17.50 -5.45 -28.46
N ILE A 40 -16.24 -5.06 -28.41
CA ILE A 40 -15.74 -4.10 -27.43
C ILE A 40 -16.19 -2.68 -27.83
N SER A 41 -16.87 -2.01 -26.91
CA SER A 41 -17.27 -0.61 -27.01
C SER A 41 -16.46 0.22 -26.02
N ARG A 42 -16.19 1.49 -26.36
CA ARG A 42 -15.46 2.41 -25.49
C ARG A 42 -16.23 3.69 -25.33
N PHE A 43 -16.23 4.21 -24.08
CA PHE A 43 -16.87 5.46 -23.74
C PHE A 43 -15.92 6.31 -22.92
N LYS A 44 -15.94 7.61 -23.13
CA LYS A 44 -15.20 8.57 -22.32
C LYS A 44 -16.20 9.32 -21.44
N LEU A 45 -15.86 9.41 -20.15
CA LEU A 45 -16.57 10.21 -19.16
C LEU A 45 -15.60 11.21 -18.55
N ALA A 46 -16.11 12.29 -17.99
CA ALA A 46 -15.28 13.18 -17.18
C ALA A 46 -14.74 12.42 -15.95
N GLY A 47 -13.55 12.81 -15.48
CA GLY A 47 -13.00 12.23 -14.24
C GLY A 47 -13.92 12.53 -13.06
N GLY A 48 -14.28 11.49 -12.29
CA GLY A 48 -15.20 11.62 -11.17
C GLY A 48 -16.70 11.57 -11.51
N ASP A 49 -17.07 11.50 -12.80
CA ASP A 49 -18.48 11.44 -13.23
C ASP A 49 -19.09 10.04 -12.97
N HIS A 50 -19.34 9.77 -11.70
CA HIS A 50 -19.96 8.51 -11.28
C HIS A 50 -21.44 8.42 -11.67
N ALA A 51 -22.15 9.53 -11.75
CA ALA A 51 -23.54 9.56 -12.17
C ALA A 51 -23.66 9.18 -13.66
N GLY A 52 -22.82 9.77 -14.51
CA GLY A 52 -22.70 9.40 -15.92
C GLY A 52 -22.28 7.95 -16.13
N LEU A 53 -21.42 7.41 -15.28
CA LEU A 53 -21.04 5.99 -15.30
C LEU A 53 -22.24 5.07 -15.01
N LEU A 54 -22.99 5.33 -13.94
CA LEU A 54 -24.18 4.54 -13.60
C LEU A 54 -25.25 4.65 -14.69
N ALA A 55 -25.50 5.84 -15.21
CA ALA A 55 -26.45 6.05 -16.32
C ALA A 55 -26.01 5.31 -17.60
N LEU A 56 -24.73 5.28 -17.92
CA LEU A 56 -24.18 4.50 -19.02
C LEU A 56 -24.42 3.00 -18.81
N ILE A 57 -24.13 2.49 -17.63
CA ILE A 57 -24.32 1.08 -17.27
C ILE A 57 -25.79 0.68 -17.44
N GLU A 58 -26.71 1.44 -16.87
CA GLU A 58 -28.15 1.16 -16.95
C GLU A 58 -28.67 1.22 -18.39
N ARG A 59 -28.26 2.19 -19.18
CA ARG A 59 -28.60 2.30 -20.60
C ARG A 59 -28.14 1.07 -21.40
N VAL A 60 -26.92 0.60 -21.15
CA VAL A 60 -26.40 -0.59 -21.84
C VAL A 60 -27.10 -1.85 -21.35
N ARG A 61 -27.35 -1.96 -20.06
CA ARG A 61 -28.06 -3.08 -19.45
C ARG A 61 -29.48 -3.23 -19.98
N ALA A 62 -30.23 -2.12 -20.04
CA ALA A 62 -31.59 -2.09 -20.60
C ALA A 62 -31.60 -2.48 -22.08
N ARG A 63 -30.65 -2.00 -22.87
CA ARG A 63 -30.53 -2.38 -24.29
C ARG A 63 -30.20 -3.87 -24.45
N ALA A 64 -29.24 -4.39 -23.68
CA ALA A 64 -28.83 -5.79 -23.74
C ALA A 64 -29.99 -6.71 -23.30
N ALA A 65 -30.78 -6.33 -22.28
CA ALA A 65 -31.95 -7.08 -21.82
C ALA A 65 -33.01 -7.28 -22.92
N ARG A 66 -33.24 -6.28 -23.78
CA ARG A 66 -34.15 -6.38 -24.92
C ARG A 66 -33.72 -7.39 -25.97
N VAL A 67 -32.39 -7.57 -26.13
CA VAL A 67 -31.83 -8.46 -27.16
C VAL A 67 -31.68 -9.88 -26.62
N VAL A 68 -31.24 -10.02 -25.37
CA VAL A 68 -30.95 -11.31 -24.73
C VAL A 68 -32.21 -11.94 -24.11
N GLY A 69 -33.28 -11.16 -23.85
CA GLY A 69 -34.51 -11.63 -23.22
C GLY A 69 -34.41 -11.74 -21.70
N SER A 70 -33.31 -11.38 -21.08
CA SER A 70 -33.11 -11.35 -19.62
C SER A 70 -32.18 -10.20 -19.24
N VAL A 71 -32.30 -9.71 -17.99
CA VAL A 71 -31.47 -8.62 -17.50
C VAL A 71 -30.05 -9.13 -17.17
N PRO A 72 -29.01 -8.75 -17.92
CA PRO A 72 -27.67 -9.27 -17.70
C PRO A 72 -27.06 -8.71 -16.41
N ALA A 73 -26.29 -9.54 -15.72
CA ALA A 73 -25.46 -9.11 -14.60
C ALA A 73 -24.30 -8.23 -15.09
N VAL A 74 -23.95 -7.23 -14.29
CA VAL A 74 -22.83 -6.33 -14.61
C VAL A 74 -21.64 -6.67 -13.74
N VAL A 75 -20.50 -6.89 -14.38
CA VAL A 75 -19.22 -7.16 -13.71
C VAL A 75 -18.20 -6.11 -14.14
N CYS A 76 -17.60 -5.45 -13.18
CA CYS A 76 -16.69 -4.35 -13.39
C CYS A 76 -15.31 -4.62 -12.79
N CYS A 77 -14.27 -3.99 -13.32
CA CYS A 77 -12.97 -3.92 -12.67
C CYS A 77 -12.26 -2.59 -12.94
N TYR A 78 -11.33 -2.25 -12.05
CA TYR A 78 -10.34 -1.20 -12.23
C TYR A 78 -9.06 -1.54 -11.46
N GLU A 79 -7.94 -0.87 -11.77
CA GLU A 79 -6.70 -1.03 -11.02
C GLU A 79 -6.69 -0.17 -9.76
N ALA A 80 -6.14 -0.71 -8.67
CA ALA A 80 -5.91 0.05 -7.45
C ALA A 80 -4.95 1.22 -7.73
N GLY A 81 -5.39 2.44 -7.45
CA GLY A 81 -4.66 3.67 -7.75
C GLY A 81 -5.02 4.82 -6.81
N TYR A 82 -4.84 6.05 -7.30
CA TYR A 82 -5.08 7.28 -6.54
C TYR A 82 -6.54 7.50 -6.15
N ASP A 83 -7.48 6.99 -6.94
CA ASP A 83 -8.92 7.14 -6.69
C ASP A 83 -9.39 6.37 -5.45
N GLY A 84 -8.55 5.51 -4.89
CA GLY A 84 -8.88 4.73 -3.70
C GLY A 84 -10.00 3.72 -3.93
N PHE A 85 -10.88 3.55 -2.93
CA PHE A 85 -11.88 2.49 -2.93
C PHE A 85 -13.32 2.99 -2.91
N TRP A 86 -13.55 4.29 -3.00
CA TRP A 86 -14.90 4.84 -2.97
C TRP A 86 -15.75 4.37 -4.14
N LEU A 87 -15.15 4.26 -5.34
CA LEU A 87 -15.83 3.80 -6.54
C LEU A 87 -16.26 2.33 -6.43
N HIS A 88 -15.41 1.48 -5.84
CA HIS A 88 -15.78 0.08 -5.55
C HIS A 88 -17.02 0.02 -4.66
N ARG A 89 -17.06 0.84 -3.61
CA ARG A 89 -18.21 0.89 -2.68
C ARG A 89 -19.47 1.39 -3.37
N LEU A 90 -19.37 2.42 -4.21
CA LEU A 90 -20.46 2.94 -5.01
C LEU A 90 -21.03 1.87 -5.94
N LEU A 91 -20.17 1.22 -6.73
CA LEU A 91 -20.59 0.17 -7.67
C LEU A 91 -21.24 -1.02 -6.95
N THR A 92 -20.66 -1.43 -5.83
CA THR A 92 -21.21 -2.52 -5.00
C THR A 92 -22.58 -2.14 -4.42
N ALA A 93 -22.74 -0.90 -3.93
CA ALA A 93 -24.04 -0.40 -3.43
C ALA A 93 -25.10 -0.32 -4.55
N ALA A 94 -24.68 -0.10 -5.80
CA ALA A 94 -25.55 -0.16 -6.98
C ALA A 94 -25.81 -1.60 -7.50
N GLY A 95 -25.43 -2.64 -6.74
CA GLY A 95 -25.64 -4.05 -7.14
C GLY A 95 -24.70 -4.54 -8.25
N ILE A 96 -23.62 -3.82 -8.53
CA ILE A 96 -22.63 -4.16 -9.56
C ILE A 96 -21.48 -4.94 -8.90
N THR A 97 -21.21 -6.15 -9.39
CA THR A 97 -20.01 -6.90 -8.97
C THR A 97 -18.76 -6.18 -9.44
N ASN A 98 -17.93 -5.70 -8.52
CA ASN A 98 -16.71 -4.97 -8.88
C ASN A 98 -15.47 -5.56 -8.23
N TYR A 99 -14.42 -5.72 -9.03
CA TYR A 99 -13.10 -6.18 -8.61
C TYR A 99 -12.07 -5.06 -8.71
N VAL A 100 -11.29 -4.88 -7.66
CA VAL A 100 -10.13 -3.98 -7.68
C VAL A 100 -8.89 -4.84 -7.91
N PHE A 101 -8.20 -4.61 -9.02
CA PHE A 101 -7.01 -5.37 -9.40
C PHE A 101 -5.74 -4.79 -8.78
N ASP A 102 -4.82 -5.65 -8.38
CA ASP A 102 -3.46 -5.26 -8.01
C ASP A 102 -2.66 -4.98 -9.31
N PRO A 103 -2.23 -3.72 -9.56
CA PRO A 103 -1.53 -3.34 -10.79
C PRO A 103 -0.28 -4.20 -11.05
N ALA A 104 0.42 -4.59 -9.97
CA ALA A 104 1.61 -5.43 -10.08
C ALA A 104 1.33 -6.88 -10.54
N SER A 105 0.06 -7.26 -10.67
CA SER A 105 -0.36 -8.61 -11.07
C SER A 105 -1.03 -8.67 -12.43
N VAL A 106 -1.40 -7.54 -13.01
CA VAL A 106 -1.95 -7.48 -14.37
C VAL A 106 -0.82 -7.76 -15.35
N ALA A 107 -1.04 -8.75 -16.21
CA ALA A 107 -0.03 -9.12 -17.22
C ALA A 107 0.12 -8.01 -18.26
N VAL A 108 1.34 -7.56 -18.50
CA VAL A 108 1.65 -6.61 -19.57
C VAL A 108 2.12 -7.40 -20.79
N GLU A 109 1.46 -7.23 -21.93
CA GLU A 109 1.90 -7.87 -23.19
C GLU A 109 3.30 -7.37 -23.55
N GLN A 110 4.25 -8.31 -23.74
CA GLN A 110 5.65 -7.97 -24.00
C GLN A 110 5.85 -7.16 -25.30
N ARG A 111 4.98 -7.35 -26.29
CA ARG A 111 5.01 -6.62 -27.56
C ARG A 111 4.54 -5.15 -27.43
N GLY A 112 3.74 -4.83 -26.40
CA GLY A 112 3.22 -3.49 -26.14
C GLY A 112 4.11 -2.60 -25.25
N ARG A 113 5.27 -3.06 -24.79
CA ARG A 113 6.14 -2.32 -23.85
C ARG A 113 6.55 -0.92 -24.30
N ARG A 114 6.49 -0.61 -25.60
CA ARG A 114 6.85 0.70 -26.15
C ARG A 114 5.65 1.61 -26.46
N ALA A 115 4.42 1.07 -26.51
CA ALA A 115 3.21 1.83 -26.77
C ALA A 115 2.25 1.66 -25.57
N LYS A 116 2.26 2.61 -24.65
CA LYS A 116 1.28 2.69 -23.57
C LYS A 116 0.18 3.68 -23.98
N THR A 117 -1.04 3.19 -24.13
CA THR A 117 -2.22 4.02 -24.35
C THR A 117 -3.35 3.49 -23.48
N ASP A 118 -4.18 4.38 -22.92
CA ASP A 118 -5.35 4.02 -22.10
C ASP A 118 -6.27 3.01 -22.79
N ARG A 119 -6.26 3.01 -24.14
CA ARG A 119 -7.01 2.06 -24.96
C ARG A 119 -6.49 0.63 -24.81
N ILE A 120 -5.18 0.42 -24.88
CA ILE A 120 -4.54 -0.90 -24.76
C ILE A 120 -4.70 -1.42 -23.34
N ASP A 121 -4.53 -0.54 -22.36
CA ASP A 121 -4.66 -0.86 -20.93
C ASP A 121 -6.11 -1.26 -20.61
N GLY A 122 -7.12 -0.53 -21.09
CA GLY A 122 -8.54 -0.87 -20.91
C GLY A 122 -8.95 -2.20 -21.56
N GLU A 123 -8.44 -2.54 -22.74
CA GLU A 123 -8.71 -3.85 -23.38
C GLU A 123 -8.04 -5.00 -22.61
N GLN A 124 -6.82 -4.78 -22.12
CA GLN A 124 -6.10 -5.75 -21.31
C GLN A 124 -6.81 -6.01 -19.97
N LEU A 125 -7.27 -4.96 -19.29
CA LEU A 125 -8.06 -5.09 -18.07
C LEU A 125 -9.35 -5.87 -18.33
N LEU A 126 -10.05 -5.56 -19.41
CA LEU A 126 -11.29 -6.26 -19.79
C LEU A 126 -11.04 -7.75 -20.08
N ARG A 127 -9.96 -8.09 -20.78
CA ARG A 127 -9.54 -9.47 -21.03
C ARG A 127 -9.25 -10.19 -19.72
N THR A 128 -8.47 -9.58 -18.86
CA THR A 128 -8.10 -10.10 -17.53
C THR A 128 -9.35 -10.35 -16.68
N LEU A 129 -10.33 -9.43 -16.69
CA LEU A 129 -11.60 -9.59 -15.99
C LEU A 129 -12.37 -10.81 -16.48
N ARG A 130 -12.48 -10.96 -17.79
CA ARG A 130 -13.20 -12.11 -18.39
C ARG A 130 -12.52 -13.45 -18.06
N GLN A 131 -11.20 -13.52 -18.12
CA GLN A 131 -10.42 -14.69 -17.72
C GLN A 131 -10.63 -15.03 -16.25
N HIS A 132 -10.57 -14.02 -15.36
CA HIS A 132 -10.86 -14.20 -13.94
C HIS A 132 -12.28 -14.76 -13.70
N CYS A 133 -13.30 -14.21 -14.38
CA CYS A 133 -14.69 -14.65 -14.24
C CYS A 133 -14.93 -16.05 -14.81
N ARG A 134 -14.11 -16.54 -15.72
CA ARG A 134 -14.12 -17.94 -16.21
C ARG A 134 -13.44 -18.93 -15.22
N GLY A 135 -12.87 -18.43 -14.13
CA GLY A 135 -12.17 -19.27 -13.14
C GLY A 135 -10.75 -19.65 -13.52
N GLU A 136 -10.14 -18.98 -14.51
CA GLU A 136 -8.75 -19.23 -14.87
C GLU A 136 -7.83 -18.94 -13.66
N PRO A 137 -6.94 -19.86 -13.28
CA PRO A 137 -6.12 -19.68 -12.08
C PRO A 137 -5.01 -18.66 -12.32
N ARG A 138 -4.72 -17.85 -11.28
CA ARG A 138 -3.56 -16.94 -11.22
C ARG A 138 -3.53 -15.83 -12.28
N VAL A 139 -4.66 -15.49 -12.87
CA VAL A 139 -4.77 -14.43 -13.89
C VAL A 139 -4.41 -13.07 -13.29
N VAL A 140 -4.97 -12.76 -12.13
CA VAL A 140 -4.79 -11.47 -11.45
C VAL A 140 -4.97 -11.63 -9.94
N ARG A 141 -4.37 -10.73 -9.17
CA ARG A 141 -4.61 -10.61 -7.73
C ARG A 141 -5.68 -9.56 -7.48
N ILE A 142 -6.75 -9.99 -6.78
CA ILE A 142 -7.79 -9.08 -6.32
C ILE A 142 -7.35 -8.41 -5.02
N VAL A 143 -7.46 -7.09 -4.98
CA VAL A 143 -7.21 -6.31 -3.77
C VAL A 143 -8.41 -6.50 -2.83
N GLN A 144 -8.14 -6.92 -1.60
CA GLN A 144 -9.16 -6.87 -0.55
C GLN A 144 -9.40 -5.41 -0.17
N VAL A 145 -10.55 -4.89 -0.53
CA VAL A 145 -10.92 -3.52 -0.21
C VAL A 145 -11.15 -3.39 1.30
N PRO A 146 -10.45 -2.46 1.98
CA PRO A 146 -10.68 -2.23 3.41
C PRO A 146 -12.05 -1.59 3.66
N SER A 147 -12.60 -1.77 4.86
CA SER A 147 -13.75 -0.97 5.30
C SER A 147 -13.37 0.52 5.39
N ARG A 148 -14.37 1.40 5.50
CA ARG A 148 -14.11 2.85 5.68
C ARG A 148 -13.29 3.11 6.94
N ASP A 149 -13.59 2.42 8.03
CA ASP A 149 -12.89 2.58 9.30
C ASP A 149 -11.46 2.05 9.24
N GLN A 150 -11.24 0.92 8.56
CA GLN A 150 -9.90 0.39 8.30
C GLN A 150 -9.08 1.32 7.41
N GLU A 151 -9.73 2.02 6.48
CA GLU A 151 -9.06 3.02 5.63
C GLU A 151 -8.74 4.29 6.43
N ASP A 152 -9.65 4.74 7.28
CA ASP A 152 -9.45 5.91 8.14
C ASP A 152 -8.38 5.66 9.21
N ALA A 153 -8.36 4.50 9.84
CA ALA A 153 -7.35 4.12 10.83
C ALA A 153 -5.90 4.22 10.29
N ARG A 154 -5.71 4.07 8.97
CA ARG A 154 -4.39 4.24 8.34
C ARG A 154 -3.92 5.70 8.30
N ARG A 155 -4.83 6.67 8.38
CA ARG A 155 -4.49 8.09 8.21
C ARG A 155 -3.50 8.56 9.27
N ALA A 156 -3.77 8.27 10.54
CA ALA A 156 -2.89 8.67 11.64
C ALA A 156 -1.46 8.12 11.49
N THR A 157 -1.32 6.83 11.17
CA THR A 157 0.01 6.22 10.98
C THR A 157 0.74 6.74 9.75
N ARG A 158 0.02 7.06 8.68
CA ARG A 158 0.59 7.63 7.45
C ARG A 158 0.96 9.09 7.61
N GLU A 159 0.17 9.83 8.36
CA GLU A 159 0.46 11.22 8.71
C GLU A 159 1.70 11.31 9.61
N GLN A 160 1.80 10.46 10.63
CA GLN A 160 3.00 10.37 11.46
C GLN A 160 4.24 10.06 10.61
N GLU A 161 4.17 9.11 9.67
CA GLU A 161 5.28 8.80 8.75
C GLU A 161 5.70 10.02 7.92
N ARG A 162 4.73 10.79 7.43
CA ARG A 162 4.97 12.03 6.67
C ARG A 162 5.65 13.09 7.54
N LEU A 163 5.12 13.36 8.72
CA LEU A 163 5.66 14.34 9.65
C LEU A 163 7.07 13.99 10.14
N VAL A 164 7.35 12.71 10.42
CA VAL A 164 8.71 12.25 10.77
C VAL A 164 9.69 12.52 9.62
N LYS A 165 9.27 12.31 8.38
CA LYS A 165 10.09 12.61 7.20
C LYS A 165 10.32 14.12 7.04
N GLU A 166 9.30 14.94 7.26
CA GLU A 166 9.39 16.41 7.22
C GLU A 166 10.34 16.92 8.31
N GLN A 167 10.21 16.41 9.55
CA GLN A 167 11.12 16.70 10.65
C GLN A 167 12.58 16.44 10.25
N GLY A 168 12.84 15.27 9.64
CA GLY A 168 14.16 14.91 9.14
C GLY A 168 14.66 15.87 8.06
N ALA A 169 13.81 16.30 7.14
CA ALA A 169 14.14 17.22 6.07
C ALA A 169 14.55 18.60 6.62
N HIS A 170 13.80 19.17 7.55
CA HIS A 170 14.13 20.45 8.20
C HIS A 170 15.45 20.39 8.96
N ILE A 171 15.68 19.34 9.75
CA ILE A 171 16.94 19.14 10.47
C ILE A 171 18.11 19.03 9.49
N ASN A 172 17.97 18.27 8.43
CA ASN A 172 19.03 18.11 7.43
C ASN A 172 19.29 19.42 6.66
N ARG A 173 18.26 20.22 6.38
CA ARG A 173 18.41 21.55 5.75
C ARG A 173 19.19 22.49 6.67
N ILE A 174 18.82 22.60 7.95
CA ILE A 174 19.55 23.38 8.96
C ILE A 174 21.02 22.95 9.03
N LYS A 175 21.26 21.63 9.11
CA LYS A 175 22.62 21.09 9.14
C LYS A 175 23.45 21.46 7.91
N ALA A 176 22.83 21.36 6.72
CA ALA A 176 23.51 21.67 5.47
C ALA A 176 23.88 23.16 5.38
N LEU A 177 22.98 24.04 5.76
CA LEU A 177 23.19 25.50 5.73
C LEU A 177 24.32 25.93 6.68
N LEU A 178 24.36 25.45 7.91
CA LEU A 178 25.40 25.78 8.87
C LEU A 178 26.77 25.19 8.51
N ARG A 179 26.78 24.02 7.87
CA ARG A 179 28.04 23.41 7.38
C ARG A 179 28.72 24.24 6.30
N LEU A 180 27.98 25.01 5.50
CA LEU A 180 28.56 25.92 4.50
C LEU A 180 29.41 27.02 5.14
N LEU A 181 29.16 27.35 6.42
CA LEU A 181 29.93 28.32 7.20
C LEU A 181 30.98 27.65 8.14
N GLY A 182 31.08 26.32 8.10
CA GLY A 182 31.94 25.60 9.05
C GLY A 182 31.45 25.64 10.49
N MET A 183 30.18 26.02 10.71
CA MET A 183 29.59 26.22 12.05
C MET A 183 29.03 24.91 12.65
N ALA A 184 29.07 24.84 13.98
CA ALA A 184 28.39 23.80 14.71
C ALA A 184 26.86 23.92 14.54
N VAL A 185 26.15 22.80 14.63
CA VAL A 185 24.68 22.77 14.41
C VAL A 185 23.90 22.86 15.72
N GLY A 186 24.49 22.41 16.82
CA GLY A 186 23.78 22.22 18.08
C GLY A 186 22.63 21.22 17.95
N ASN A 187 21.58 21.44 18.76
CA ASN A 187 20.36 20.60 18.69
C ASN A 187 19.15 21.44 18.21
N PRO A 188 18.80 21.41 16.92
CA PRO A 188 17.71 22.19 16.37
C PRO A 188 16.31 21.82 16.92
N ARG A 189 16.21 20.70 17.67
CA ARG A 189 14.94 20.30 18.30
C ARG A 189 14.63 21.10 19.57
N ARG A 190 15.55 21.91 20.08
CA ARG A 190 15.32 22.75 21.27
C ARG A 190 14.56 24.02 20.87
N ARG A 191 13.65 24.47 21.71
CA ARG A 191 12.89 25.72 21.47
C ARG A 191 13.81 26.95 21.50
N ASP A 192 14.83 26.95 22.35
CA ASP A 192 15.82 28.01 22.53
C ASP A 192 16.98 27.95 21.53
N TRP A 193 16.89 27.09 20.50
CA TRP A 193 17.99 26.88 19.55
C TRP A 193 18.38 28.13 18.79
N LEU A 194 17.44 29.05 18.51
CA LEU A 194 17.76 30.31 17.81
C LEU A 194 18.60 31.25 18.69
N THR A 195 18.33 31.32 20.00
CA THR A 195 19.15 32.05 20.97
C THR A 195 20.57 31.48 21.04
N TRP A 196 20.68 30.14 21.06
CA TRP A 196 21.96 29.45 21.00
C TRP A 196 22.70 29.80 19.67
N LEU A 197 21.99 29.80 18.52
CA LEU A 197 22.55 30.12 17.20
C LEU A 197 23.11 31.54 17.14
N ASP A 198 22.44 32.53 17.71
CA ASP A 198 22.87 33.92 17.73
C ASP A 198 24.19 34.16 18.48
N ALA A 199 24.52 33.27 19.42
CA ALA A 199 25.80 33.26 20.11
C ALA A 199 26.93 32.57 19.33
N GLN A 200 26.64 31.85 18.24
CA GLN A 200 27.66 31.14 17.48
C GLN A 200 28.42 32.09 16.52
N ARG A 201 29.65 31.73 16.24
CA ARG A 201 30.51 32.44 15.31
C ARG A 201 31.13 31.42 14.33
N ASP A 202 31.42 31.88 13.12
CA ASP A 202 32.15 31.11 12.13
C ASP A 202 33.66 31.09 12.47
N TRP A 203 34.48 30.49 11.61
CA TRP A 203 35.92 30.38 11.75
C TRP A 203 36.66 31.75 11.70
N GLN A 204 35.98 32.80 11.19
CA GLN A 204 36.48 34.18 11.17
C GLN A 204 35.98 35.01 12.38
N GLY A 205 35.23 34.42 13.29
CA GLY A 205 34.63 35.13 14.42
C GLY A 205 33.35 35.92 14.03
N GLN A 206 32.81 35.72 12.81
CA GLN A 206 31.65 36.44 12.32
C GLN A 206 30.35 35.75 12.73
N PRO A 207 29.26 36.49 12.99
CA PRO A 207 27.96 35.92 13.24
C PRO A 207 27.36 35.33 11.96
N VAL A 208 26.27 34.54 12.09
CA VAL A 208 25.50 34.02 10.95
C VAL A 208 25.02 35.21 10.09
N PRO A 209 25.26 35.19 8.76
CA PRO A 209 24.79 36.27 7.87
C PRO A 209 23.28 36.50 7.96
N PRO A 210 22.79 37.76 7.89
CA PRO A 210 21.40 38.10 8.19
C PRO A 210 20.37 37.32 7.35
N HIS A 211 20.57 37.19 6.05
CA HIS A 211 19.65 36.43 5.18
C HIS A 211 19.59 34.95 5.56
N LEU A 212 20.74 34.34 5.85
CA LEU A 212 20.81 32.96 6.30
C LEU A 212 20.18 32.80 7.68
N ARG A 213 20.41 33.76 8.58
CA ARG A 213 19.75 33.75 9.92
C ARG A 213 18.22 33.77 9.78
N CYS A 214 17.68 34.56 8.86
CA CYS A 214 16.24 34.57 8.55
C CYS A 214 15.75 33.25 7.95
N GLU A 215 16.53 32.62 7.06
CA GLU A 215 16.20 31.30 6.51
C GLU A 215 16.18 30.22 7.62
N LEU A 216 17.21 30.19 8.46
CA LEU A 216 17.30 29.25 9.58
C LEU A 216 16.17 29.42 10.59
N ALA A 217 15.74 30.68 10.84
CA ALA A 217 14.59 30.94 11.71
C ALA A 217 13.29 30.35 11.14
N ARG A 218 13.06 30.49 9.83
CA ARG A 218 11.88 29.88 9.17
C ARG A 218 11.96 28.36 9.17
N GLU A 219 13.12 27.76 8.93
CA GLU A 219 13.29 26.30 9.02
C GLU A 219 13.06 25.77 10.44
N HIS A 220 13.55 26.49 11.45
CA HIS A 220 13.34 26.12 12.84
C HIS A 220 11.85 26.24 13.23
N ALA A 221 11.16 27.29 12.82
CA ALA A 221 9.73 27.45 13.07
C ALA A 221 8.90 26.29 12.48
N ARG A 222 9.20 25.89 11.23
CA ARG A 222 8.58 24.69 10.60
C ARG A 222 8.88 23.40 11.38
N LEU A 223 10.12 23.25 11.81
CA LEU A 223 10.53 22.11 12.63
C LEU A 223 9.75 22.04 13.96
N MET A 224 9.53 23.18 14.61
CA MET A 224 8.76 23.24 15.86
C MET A 224 7.29 22.89 15.61
N LEU A 225 6.67 23.43 14.55
CA LEU A 225 5.30 23.08 14.17
C LEU A 225 5.14 21.57 13.92
N VAL A 226 6.04 20.98 13.10
CA VAL A 226 5.99 19.53 12.83
C VAL A 226 6.12 18.71 14.11
N ARG A 227 6.89 19.15 15.08
CA ARG A 227 7.02 18.46 16.38
C ARG A 227 5.76 18.58 17.25
N GLU A 228 5.09 19.72 17.21
CA GLU A 228 3.80 19.92 17.89
C GLU A 228 2.72 19.02 17.29
N GLU A 229 2.65 18.93 15.96
CA GLU A 229 1.72 18.03 15.26
C GLU A 229 2.00 16.54 15.56
N LEU A 230 3.28 16.14 15.65
CA LEU A 230 3.65 14.77 16.05
C LEU A 230 3.20 14.47 17.49
N ALA A 231 3.38 15.41 18.40
CA ALA A 231 2.93 15.24 19.78
C ALA A 231 1.40 15.18 19.90
N ALA A 232 0.68 15.99 19.11
CA ALA A 232 -0.78 15.96 19.05
C ALA A 232 -1.32 14.63 18.53
N LEU A 233 -0.66 14.04 17.52
CA LEU A 233 -1.03 12.71 17.01
C LEU A 233 -0.85 11.60 18.06
N GLU A 234 0.17 11.70 18.90
CA GLU A 234 0.42 10.73 19.98
C GLU A 234 -0.60 10.83 21.11
N GLN A 235 -1.16 12.02 21.34
CA GLN A 235 -2.16 12.29 22.37
C GLN A 235 -3.60 12.10 21.91
N ARG A 236 -3.81 11.73 20.62
CA ARG A 236 -5.16 11.61 20.07
C ARG A 236 -5.98 10.58 20.84
N PRO A 237 -7.14 10.95 21.41
CA PRO A 237 -7.98 10.03 22.14
C PRO A 237 -8.51 8.92 21.21
N ALA A 238 -8.68 7.72 21.75
CA ALA A 238 -9.39 6.66 21.06
C ALA A 238 -10.85 7.10 20.80
N PRO A 239 -11.45 6.74 19.66
CA PRO A 239 -12.85 7.07 19.39
C PRO A 239 -13.75 6.44 20.48
N ALA A 240 -14.74 7.20 20.94
CA ALA A 240 -15.64 6.79 22.01
C ALA A 240 -16.46 5.54 21.66
N THR A 241 -16.73 5.33 20.37
CA THR A 241 -17.45 4.15 19.87
C THR A 241 -16.67 3.51 18.74
N LEU A 242 -16.33 2.25 18.91
CA LEU A 242 -15.63 1.48 17.88
C LEU A 242 -16.62 0.62 17.11
N THR A 243 -16.53 0.66 15.78
CA THR A 243 -17.19 -0.35 14.96
C THR A 243 -16.56 -1.73 15.18
N PRO A 244 -17.26 -2.84 14.87
CA PRO A 244 -16.72 -4.18 15.03
C PRO A 244 -15.35 -4.36 14.33
N ALA A 245 -15.16 -3.75 13.16
CA ALA A 245 -13.90 -3.80 12.42
C ALA A 245 -12.78 -3.03 13.13
N ALA A 246 -13.08 -1.84 13.67
CA ALA A 246 -12.12 -1.05 14.44
C ALA A 246 -11.76 -1.73 15.76
N ALA A 247 -12.73 -2.33 16.46
CA ALA A 247 -12.52 -3.09 17.68
C ALA A 247 -11.61 -4.30 17.45
N GLU A 248 -11.78 -5.01 16.33
CA GLU A 248 -10.90 -6.13 15.95
C GLU A 248 -9.47 -5.65 15.68
N MET A 249 -9.31 -4.52 14.99
CA MET A 249 -7.97 -3.93 14.77
C MET A 249 -7.30 -3.53 16.08
N ALA A 250 -8.04 -2.92 17.02
CA ALA A 250 -7.53 -2.57 18.34
C ALA A 250 -7.07 -3.83 19.09
N ARG A 251 -7.88 -4.89 19.14
CA ARG A 251 -7.50 -6.17 19.75
C ARG A 251 -6.22 -6.76 19.14
N ARG A 252 -6.09 -6.75 17.82
CA ARG A 252 -4.87 -7.22 17.12
C ARG A 252 -3.65 -6.36 17.48
N GLN A 253 -3.84 -5.07 17.64
CA GLN A 253 -2.79 -4.14 18.06
C GLN A 253 -2.33 -4.41 19.48
N ASP A 254 -3.27 -4.53 20.42
CA ASP A 254 -3.00 -4.83 21.83
C ASP A 254 -2.29 -6.18 21.98
N HIS A 255 -2.73 -7.18 21.22
CA HIS A 255 -2.09 -8.49 21.21
C HIS A 255 -0.63 -8.42 20.72
N LEU A 256 -0.34 -7.67 19.66
CA LEU A 256 1.04 -7.44 19.20
C LEU A 256 1.87 -6.67 20.24
N MET A 257 1.26 -5.71 20.93
CA MET A 257 1.93 -4.88 21.94
C MET A 257 2.41 -5.67 23.16
N GLN A 258 1.87 -6.85 23.41
CA GLN A 258 2.37 -7.73 24.47
C GLN A 258 3.80 -8.20 24.20
N LEU A 259 4.24 -8.27 22.97
CA LEU A 259 5.61 -8.68 22.64
C LEU A 259 6.60 -7.55 22.94
N LYS A 260 7.66 -7.87 23.66
CA LYS A 260 8.77 -6.95 23.90
C LYS A 260 9.42 -6.63 22.57
N SER A 261 9.49 -5.49 22.08
CA SER A 261 9.93 -4.92 20.80
C SER A 261 8.84 -4.23 20.00
N LEU A 262 7.55 -4.56 20.23
CA LEU A 262 6.45 -3.90 19.56
C LEU A 262 5.83 -2.85 20.50
N GLY A 263 6.02 -1.59 20.14
CA GLY A 263 5.33 -0.44 20.74
C GLY A 263 4.10 -0.05 19.92
N LEU A 264 3.39 0.97 20.37
CA LEU A 264 2.17 1.50 19.76
C LEU A 264 2.32 1.80 18.26
N VAL A 265 3.44 2.40 17.86
CA VAL A 265 3.71 2.82 16.48
C VAL A 265 3.86 1.62 15.54
N PHE A 266 4.68 0.64 15.89
CA PHE A 266 4.92 -0.52 15.01
C PHE A 266 3.74 -1.47 14.98
N SER A 267 3.08 -1.72 16.12
CA SER A 267 1.88 -2.54 16.16
C SER A 267 0.75 -1.90 15.33
N GLY A 268 0.52 -0.59 15.49
CA GLY A 268 -0.46 0.15 14.68
C GLY A 268 -0.15 0.13 13.19
N ARG A 269 1.11 0.36 12.78
CA ARG A 269 1.51 0.27 11.36
C ARG A 269 1.26 -1.13 10.80
N LEU A 270 1.64 -2.18 11.50
CA LEU A 270 1.46 -3.55 11.03
C LEU A 270 -0.01 -3.93 10.92
N VAL A 271 -0.82 -3.58 11.91
CA VAL A 271 -2.27 -3.87 11.88
C VAL A 271 -2.93 -3.06 10.77
N ASN A 272 -2.71 -1.75 10.71
CA ASN A 272 -3.37 -0.87 9.76
C ASN A 272 -2.94 -1.13 8.31
N GLU A 273 -1.67 -1.49 8.05
CA GLU A 273 -1.17 -1.68 6.69
C GLU A 273 -1.21 -3.13 6.22
N ALA A 274 -1.25 -4.12 7.14
CA ALA A 274 -1.17 -5.52 6.75
C ALA A 274 -2.15 -6.45 7.50
N PHE A 275 -2.13 -6.44 8.83
CA PHE A 275 -2.89 -7.41 9.63
C PHE A 275 -4.36 -7.03 9.89
N TYR A 276 -4.89 -5.99 9.22
CA TYR A 276 -6.34 -5.82 9.06
C TYR A 276 -6.96 -6.90 8.18
N LYS A 277 -6.10 -7.58 7.41
CA LYS A 277 -6.40 -8.56 6.40
C LYS A 277 -6.18 -9.97 6.95
N ASP A 278 -7.04 -10.90 6.56
CA ASP A 278 -6.87 -12.31 6.85
C ASP A 278 -6.04 -12.99 5.75
N PHE A 279 -4.97 -13.64 6.15
CA PHE A 279 -4.10 -14.41 5.27
C PHE A 279 -4.39 -15.90 5.40
N ARG A 280 -4.51 -16.60 4.29
CA ARG A 280 -4.76 -18.05 4.27
C ARG A 280 -3.50 -18.87 4.55
N ASN A 281 -2.32 -18.34 4.29
CA ASN A 281 -1.06 -19.05 4.46
C ASN A 281 0.15 -18.11 4.46
N ARG A 282 1.32 -18.64 4.87
CA ARG A 282 2.61 -17.92 4.93
C ARG A 282 3.08 -17.33 3.60
N ARG A 283 2.68 -17.92 2.47
CA ARG A 283 3.07 -17.41 1.14
C ARG A 283 2.34 -16.10 0.85
N GLN A 284 1.06 -16.01 1.20
CA GLN A 284 0.28 -14.77 1.07
C GLN A 284 0.83 -13.66 1.96
N VAL A 285 1.24 -13.95 3.20
CA VAL A 285 1.91 -12.98 4.07
C VAL A 285 3.17 -12.46 3.38
N GLY A 286 4.10 -13.33 2.99
CA GLY A 286 5.34 -12.92 2.33
C GLY A 286 5.13 -12.15 1.02
N GLY A 287 4.11 -12.53 0.23
CA GLY A 287 3.72 -11.85 -1.00
C GLY A 287 3.16 -10.45 -0.76
N TYR A 288 2.28 -10.30 0.25
CA TYR A 288 1.68 -9.00 0.59
C TYR A 288 2.71 -7.97 1.05
N PHE A 289 3.71 -8.40 1.81
CA PHE A 289 4.85 -7.55 2.19
C PHE A 289 5.87 -7.37 1.06
N GLY A 290 5.73 -8.09 -0.06
CA GLY A 290 6.70 -8.05 -1.16
C GLY A 290 8.08 -8.57 -0.77
N LEU A 291 8.15 -9.45 0.23
CA LEU A 291 9.36 -10.07 0.76
C LEU A 291 9.61 -11.48 0.16
N GLY A 292 8.86 -11.84 -0.88
CA GLY A 292 9.08 -13.07 -1.64
C GLY A 292 10.36 -12.98 -2.48
N ALA A 293 11.10 -14.08 -2.57
CA ALA A 293 12.22 -14.18 -3.50
C ALA A 293 11.71 -14.10 -4.96
N SER A 294 12.50 -13.49 -5.83
CA SER A 294 12.24 -13.39 -7.28
C SER A 294 13.39 -14.06 -8.04
N PRO A 295 13.41 -15.42 -8.08
CA PRO A 295 14.42 -16.13 -8.84
C PRO A 295 14.20 -15.90 -10.34
N TRP A 296 15.28 -15.69 -11.06
CA TRP A 296 15.31 -15.68 -12.52
C TRP A 296 15.99 -16.97 -12.98
N ARG A 297 15.19 -17.88 -13.51
CA ARG A 297 15.68 -19.17 -14.01
C ARG A 297 15.25 -19.34 -15.45
N SER A 298 16.21 -19.42 -16.37
CA SER A 298 15.97 -19.64 -17.79
C SER A 298 17.15 -20.41 -18.38
N GLY A 299 16.93 -21.65 -18.81
CA GLY A 299 17.97 -22.52 -19.28
C GLY A 299 19.08 -22.73 -18.25
N SER A 300 20.32 -22.44 -18.62
CA SER A 300 21.50 -22.51 -17.74
C SER A 300 21.65 -21.30 -16.78
N ILE A 301 20.78 -20.29 -16.88
CA ILE A 301 20.86 -19.10 -16.04
C ILE A 301 20.03 -19.31 -14.78
N ASP A 302 20.68 -19.36 -13.60
CA ASP A 302 20.04 -19.31 -12.28
C ASP A 302 20.52 -18.07 -11.54
N ARG A 303 19.71 -17.01 -11.52
CA ARG A 303 20.06 -15.73 -10.91
C ARG A 303 19.01 -15.32 -9.89
N GLU A 304 19.44 -15.04 -8.67
CA GLU A 304 18.61 -14.43 -7.62
C GLU A 304 18.51 -12.91 -7.85
N GLN A 305 17.28 -12.40 -8.08
CA GLN A 305 17.01 -10.97 -8.26
C GLN A 305 16.66 -10.24 -6.95
N GLY A 306 16.72 -10.93 -5.82
CA GLY A 306 16.33 -10.43 -4.52
C GLY A 306 14.83 -10.62 -4.22
N ILE A 307 14.19 -9.63 -3.61
CA ILE A 307 12.76 -9.69 -3.26
C ILE A 307 11.89 -9.08 -4.34
N SER A 308 10.65 -9.54 -4.45
CA SER A 308 9.69 -9.11 -5.49
C SER A 308 9.36 -7.61 -5.44
N LYS A 309 9.43 -7.00 -4.24
CA LYS A 309 9.00 -5.61 -3.95
C LYS A 309 7.55 -5.30 -4.34
N ALA A 310 6.83 -6.26 -4.91
CA ALA A 310 5.39 -6.17 -5.17
C ALA A 310 4.61 -6.21 -3.84
N GLY A 311 3.51 -5.49 -3.75
CA GLY A 311 2.69 -5.43 -2.54
C GLY A 311 2.91 -4.16 -1.71
N ASN A 312 2.47 -4.17 -0.44
CA ASN A 312 2.45 -2.96 0.39
C ASN A 312 3.87 -2.53 0.83
N HIS A 313 4.38 -1.44 0.25
CA HIS A 313 5.72 -0.92 0.54
C HIS A 313 5.86 -0.38 1.96
N ARG A 314 4.79 0.19 2.56
CA ARG A 314 4.81 0.71 3.94
C ARG A 314 4.90 -0.43 4.95
N ALA A 315 4.10 -1.47 4.75
CA ALA A 315 4.19 -2.69 5.56
C ALA A 315 5.58 -3.33 5.45
N ARG A 316 6.16 -3.40 4.25
CA ARG A 316 7.53 -3.92 4.05
C ARG A 316 8.58 -3.10 4.78
N HIS A 317 8.50 -1.76 4.71
CA HIS A 317 9.43 -0.88 5.43
C HIS A 317 9.35 -1.11 6.93
N ALA A 318 8.14 -1.08 7.51
CA ALA A 318 7.93 -1.36 8.92
C ALA A 318 8.43 -2.75 9.33
N ALA A 319 8.26 -3.77 8.48
CA ALA A 319 8.74 -5.12 8.75
C ALA A 319 10.27 -5.21 8.83
N VAL A 320 10.98 -4.48 7.97
CA VAL A 320 12.46 -4.46 7.96
C VAL A 320 12.99 -3.68 9.16
N GLU A 321 12.41 -2.54 9.49
CA GLU A 321 12.76 -1.76 10.69
C GLU A 321 12.51 -2.59 11.96
N LEU A 322 11.34 -3.22 12.07
CA LEU A 322 11.01 -4.06 13.20
C LEU A 322 11.97 -5.26 13.32
N ALA A 323 12.46 -5.82 12.22
CA ALA A 323 13.42 -6.91 12.29
C ALA A 323 14.74 -6.51 12.96
N TRP A 324 15.20 -5.25 12.80
CA TRP A 324 16.34 -4.72 13.55
C TRP A 324 16.03 -4.55 15.03
N LEU A 325 14.87 -3.98 15.37
CA LEU A 325 14.44 -3.84 16.77
C LEU A 325 14.22 -5.19 17.44
N TRP A 326 13.72 -6.18 16.67
CA TRP A 326 13.58 -7.54 17.18
C TRP A 326 14.89 -8.15 17.63
N LEU A 327 15.97 -7.98 16.86
CA LEU A 327 17.31 -8.44 17.24
C LEU A 327 17.80 -7.79 18.54
N GLN A 328 17.48 -6.51 18.74
CA GLN A 328 17.88 -5.76 19.92
C GLN A 328 17.09 -6.16 21.18
N HIS A 329 15.77 -6.33 21.05
CA HIS A 329 14.89 -6.54 22.20
C HIS A 329 14.50 -7.99 22.45
N GLN A 330 14.78 -8.89 21.49
CA GLN A 330 14.49 -10.33 21.53
C GLN A 330 15.74 -11.16 21.17
N PRO A 331 16.91 -10.94 21.83
CA PRO A 331 18.18 -11.57 21.42
C PRO A 331 18.12 -13.10 21.52
N ASN A 332 17.38 -13.64 22.47
CA ASN A 332 17.27 -15.06 22.76
C ASN A 332 16.19 -15.79 21.94
N SER A 333 15.43 -15.08 21.08
CA SER A 333 14.44 -15.72 20.25
C SER A 333 15.07 -16.63 19.19
N ALA A 334 14.36 -17.67 18.78
CA ALA A 334 14.83 -18.56 17.69
C ALA A 334 15.15 -17.79 16.39
N LEU A 335 14.40 -16.75 16.11
CA LEU A 335 14.61 -15.87 14.95
C LEU A 335 15.92 -15.10 15.07
N SER A 336 16.23 -14.54 16.23
CA SER A 336 17.49 -13.82 16.48
C SER A 336 18.70 -14.75 16.42
N ARG A 337 18.60 -15.92 17.06
CA ARG A 337 19.63 -16.96 16.97
C ARG A 337 19.86 -17.44 15.54
N TRP A 338 18.79 -17.60 14.74
CA TRP A 338 18.91 -17.93 13.32
C TRP A 338 19.68 -16.85 12.55
N PHE A 339 19.36 -15.57 12.78
CA PHE A 339 20.05 -14.46 12.13
C PHE A 339 21.54 -14.42 12.49
N LEU A 340 21.86 -14.50 13.78
CA LEU A 340 23.24 -14.48 14.27
C LEU A 340 24.09 -15.61 13.69
N ARG A 341 23.57 -16.86 13.72
CA ARG A 341 24.27 -18.01 13.10
C ARG A 341 24.57 -17.80 11.63
N ARG A 342 23.59 -17.23 10.88
CA ARG A 342 23.74 -17.01 9.44
C ARG A 342 24.69 -15.85 9.10
N THR A 343 24.92 -14.94 10.02
CA THR A 343 25.69 -13.71 9.77
C THR A 343 26.97 -13.59 10.61
N ALA A 344 27.37 -14.64 11.33
CA ALA A 344 28.52 -14.61 12.25
C ALA A 344 29.81 -14.08 11.58
N ASN A 345 30.12 -14.56 10.37
CA ASN A 345 31.29 -14.13 9.60
C ASN A 345 30.90 -13.46 8.28
N ALA A 346 29.71 -12.87 8.21
CA ALA A 346 29.20 -12.35 6.96
C ALA A 346 29.54 -10.87 6.74
N SER A 347 29.77 -10.51 5.47
CA SER A 347 29.95 -9.13 5.04
C SER A 347 28.70 -8.28 5.34
N LYS A 348 28.87 -6.95 5.38
CA LYS A 348 27.74 -5.99 5.54
C LYS A 348 26.64 -6.22 4.51
N ARG A 349 26.98 -6.61 3.27
CA ARG A 349 26.01 -6.94 2.22
C ARG A 349 25.16 -8.15 2.60
N ILE A 350 25.76 -9.23 3.05
CA ILE A 350 25.06 -10.46 3.45
C ILE A 350 24.17 -10.19 4.66
N ARG A 351 24.61 -9.41 5.65
CA ARG A 351 23.79 -8.98 6.79
C ARG A 351 22.54 -8.21 6.35
N ARG A 352 22.65 -7.31 5.34
CA ARG A 352 21.50 -6.59 4.77
C ARG A 352 20.53 -7.52 4.04
N ILE A 353 20.99 -8.57 3.40
CA ILE A 353 20.12 -9.60 2.79
C ILE A 353 19.46 -10.43 3.89
N ALA A 354 20.20 -10.84 4.89
CA ALA A 354 19.69 -11.65 5.99
C ALA A 354 18.61 -10.94 6.81
N ILE A 355 18.72 -9.61 7.03
CA ILE A 355 17.68 -8.86 7.76
C ILE A 355 16.35 -8.85 7.01
N VAL A 356 16.36 -8.78 5.69
CA VAL A 356 15.14 -8.87 4.88
C VAL A 356 14.51 -10.26 4.96
N ALA A 357 15.34 -11.31 5.00
CA ALA A 357 14.87 -12.67 5.22
C ALA A 357 14.31 -12.86 6.64
N LEU A 358 14.95 -12.24 7.66
CA LEU A 358 14.43 -12.21 9.02
C LEU A 358 13.08 -11.49 9.07
N ALA A 359 12.96 -10.32 8.45
CA ALA A 359 11.70 -9.57 8.36
C ALA A 359 10.56 -10.45 7.82
N ARG A 360 10.81 -11.21 6.74
CA ARG A 360 9.80 -12.16 6.21
C ARG A 360 9.41 -13.24 7.23
N LYS A 361 10.41 -13.84 7.89
CA LYS A 361 10.15 -14.87 8.93
C LYS A 361 9.38 -14.29 10.11
N LEU A 362 9.76 -13.09 10.55
CA LEU A 362 9.11 -12.37 11.64
C LEU A 362 7.64 -12.06 11.30
N MET A 363 7.34 -11.54 10.10
CA MET A 363 5.95 -11.27 9.71
C MET A 363 5.09 -12.55 9.68
N VAL A 364 5.64 -13.67 9.28
CA VAL A 364 4.94 -14.96 9.35
C VAL A 364 4.73 -15.43 10.80
N ALA A 365 5.70 -15.20 11.67
CA ALA A 365 5.59 -15.52 13.09
C ALA A 365 4.53 -14.65 13.79
N LEU A 366 4.53 -13.32 13.53
CA LEU A 366 3.52 -12.41 14.08
C LEU A 366 2.12 -12.70 13.53
N TRP A 367 1.98 -13.04 12.26
CA TRP A 367 0.70 -13.50 11.71
C TRP A 367 0.19 -14.74 12.45
N ARG A 368 1.04 -15.75 12.70
CA ARG A 368 0.66 -16.93 13.47
C ARG A 368 0.28 -16.56 14.89
N TYR A 369 1.05 -15.70 15.55
CA TYR A 369 0.74 -15.21 16.88
C TYR A 369 -0.66 -14.57 16.94
N LEU A 370 -1.02 -13.73 15.96
CA LEU A 370 -2.35 -13.12 15.89
C LEU A 370 -3.48 -14.12 15.59
N THR A 371 -3.21 -15.18 14.83
CA THR A 371 -4.25 -16.14 14.41
C THR A 371 -4.41 -17.35 15.31
N THR A 372 -3.36 -17.77 15.99
CA THR A 372 -3.35 -18.99 16.80
C THR A 372 -2.94 -18.75 18.25
N GLY A 373 -2.54 -17.54 18.64
CA GLY A 373 -1.97 -17.23 19.95
C GLY A 373 -0.56 -17.78 20.18
N LEU A 374 0.04 -18.49 19.20
CA LEU A 374 1.36 -19.11 19.36
C LEU A 374 2.47 -18.07 19.42
N ILE A 375 3.04 -17.89 20.61
CA ILE A 375 4.16 -16.96 20.82
C ILE A 375 5.36 -17.42 19.99
N PRO A 376 6.06 -16.50 19.28
CA PRO A 376 7.27 -16.86 18.55
C PRO A 376 8.31 -17.48 19.50
N GLU A 377 8.89 -18.61 19.13
CA GLU A 377 9.80 -19.40 19.95
C GLU A 377 10.91 -18.57 20.59
N GLY A 378 11.00 -18.61 21.93
CA GLY A 378 11.96 -17.86 22.72
C GLY A 378 11.75 -16.35 22.73
N ALA A 379 10.58 -15.86 22.30
CA ALA A 379 10.22 -14.47 22.43
C ALA A 379 9.70 -14.17 23.84
N VAL A 380 10.01 -12.97 24.33
CA VAL A 380 9.64 -12.47 25.66
C VAL A 380 8.45 -11.52 25.51
N LEU A 381 7.44 -11.73 26.34
CA LEU A 381 6.34 -10.78 26.52
C LEU A 381 6.79 -9.61 27.42
N LYS A 382 6.07 -8.52 27.36
CA LYS A 382 6.20 -7.46 28.36
C LYS A 382 5.59 -7.93 29.66
N ALA A 383 6.21 -7.54 30.77
CA ALA A 383 5.65 -7.70 32.10
C ALA A 383 4.43 -6.80 32.29
#